data_84c560bebc6adafbd4ebd1b7e8b0e039
#
_entry.id   84c560bebc6adafbd4ebd1b7e8b0e039
#
_cell.length_a   1.000
_cell.length_b   1.000
_cell.length_c   1.000
_cell.angle_alpha   90.00
_cell.angle_beta   90.00
_cell.angle_gamma   90.00
#
_symmetry.space_group_name_H-M   'P 1'
#
loop_
_entity.id
_entity.type
_entity.pdbx_description
1 polymer ?
#
loop_
_entity_poly.entity_id
_entity_poly.type
_entity_poly.pdbx_seq_one_letter_code
_entity_poly.pdbx_strand_id
1 'polypeptide(L)' 'MQDEFLTRCVVDPLKRKFYLYSSEGDEKTVDCETMEQFMNVLELVRDITPDDVLAYADPL' A
#
# COMPACT_ATOMS: atom_id res chain seq x y z
N MET A 1 1.26 9.67 -23.08
CA MET A 1 0.29 9.60 -21.98
C MET A 1 0.61 8.42 -21.07
N GLN A 2 0.66 8.66 -19.80
CA GLN A 2 1.02 7.62 -18.85
C GLN A 2 -0.22 6.86 -18.42
N ASP A 3 -0.17 5.54 -18.59
CA ASP A 3 -1.31 4.68 -18.24
C ASP A 3 -1.01 3.78 -17.06
N GLU A 4 0.05 4.11 -16.33
CA GLU A 4 0.41 3.31 -15.16
C GLU A 4 -0.66 3.42 -14.08
N PHE A 5 -1.01 2.30 -13.50
CA PHE A 5 -1.97 2.28 -12.41
C PHE A 5 -1.58 1.21 -11.40
N LEU A 6 -2.13 1.31 -10.22
CA LEU A 6 -1.84 0.41 -9.12
C LEU A 6 -2.55 -0.92 -9.36
N THR A 7 -1.78 -2.01 -9.43
CA THR A 7 -2.37 -3.33 -9.57
C THR A 7 -2.46 -4.05 -8.24
N ARG A 8 -1.66 -3.64 -7.26
CA ARG A 8 -1.68 -4.28 -5.95
C ARG A 8 -1.09 -3.34 -4.92
N CYS A 9 -1.69 -3.32 -3.75
CA CYS A 9 -1.17 -2.57 -2.61
C CYS A 9 -1.22 -3.50 -1.41
N VAL A 10 -0.05 -3.83 -0.86
CA VAL A 10 0.04 -4.72 0.30
C VAL A 10 0.32 -3.88 1.54
N VAL A 11 -0.51 -4.06 2.56
CA VAL A 11 -0.38 -3.34 3.83
C VAL A 11 0.23 -4.28 4.85
N ASP A 12 1.34 -3.88 5.45
CA ASP A 12 2.04 -4.67 6.46
C ASP A 12 1.99 -3.94 7.79
N PRO A 13 1.01 -4.23 8.65
CA PRO A 13 0.85 -3.50 9.91
C PRO A 13 1.99 -3.75 10.89
N LEU A 14 2.59 -4.93 10.87
CA LEU A 14 3.66 -5.24 11.80
C LEU A 14 4.91 -4.43 11.54
N LYS A 15 5.22 -4.22 10.26
CA LYS A 15 6.41 -3.47 9.89
C LYS A 15 6.10 -2.03 9.57
N ARG A 16 4.84 -1.65 9.61
CA ARG A 16 4.37 -0.30 9.29
C ARG A 16 4.82 0.11 7.90
N LYS A 17 4.62 -0.79 6.93
CA LYS A 17 5.05 -0.58 5.55
C LYS A 17 3.90 -0.81 4.58
N PHE A 18 4.02 -0.18 3.42
CA PHE A 18 3.10 -0.39 2.32
C PHE A 18 3.92 -0.75 1.09
N TYR A 19 3.49 -1.77 0.37
CA TYR A 19 4.16 -2.20 -0.85
C TYR A 19 3.22 -1.93 -2.01
N LEU A 20 3.66 -1.11 -2.95
CA LEU A 20 2.83 -0.69 -4.07
C LEU A 20 3.39 -1.28 -5.35
N TYR A 21 2.53 -1.94 -6.10
CA TYR A 21 2.90 -2.57 -7.37
C TYR A 21 2.10 -1.94 -8.48
N SER A 22 2.76 -1.61 -9.59
CA SER A 22 2.11 -0.95 -10.70
C SER A 22 1.92 -1.89 -11.88
N SER A 23 1.10 -1.45 -12.83
CA SER A 23 0.83 -2.22 -14.04
C SER A 23 2.06 -2.36 -14.93
N GLU A 24 3.07 -1.53 -14.71
CA GLU A 24 4.31 -1.58 -15.49
C GLU A 24 5.39 -2.39 -14.80
N GLY A 25 5.08 -3.03 -13.68
CA GLY A 25 6.04 -3.88 -12.99
C GLY A 25 6.90 -3.16 -11.98
N ASP A 26 6.63 -1.90 -11.71
CA ASP A 26 7.37 -1.16 -10.71
C ASP A 26 6.87 -1.50 -9.31
N GLU A 27 7.80 -1.47 -8.37
CA GLU A 27 7.48 -1.73 -6.98
C GLU A 27 8.02 -0.58 -6.13
N LYS A 28 7.20 -0.10 -5.20
CA LYS A 28 7.58 0.97 -4.32
C LYS A 28 7.20 0.62 -2.90
N THR A 29 8.10 0.90 -1.96
CA THR A 29 7.87 0.64 -0.55
C THR A 29 7.77 1.95 0.21
N VAL A 30 6.73 2.10 1.01
CA VAL A 30 6.54 3.26 1.86
C VAL A 30 6.74 2.83 3.30
N ASP A 31 7.70 3.45 3.99
CA ASP A 31 7.98 3.18 5.40
C ASP A 31 7.37 4.26 6.26
N CYS A 32 6.71 3.85 7.34
CA CYS A 32 6.17 4.78 8.32
C CYS A 32 6.93 4.61 9.63
N GLU A 33 7.30 5.73 10.25
CA GLU A 33 8.13 5.69 11.44
C GLU A 33 7.33 5.46 12.71
N THR A 34 6.07 5.86 12.71
CA THR A 34 5.21 5.69 13.87
C THR A 34 3.92 5.04 13.47
N MET A 35 3.23 4.47 14.45
CA MET A 35 1.94 3.86 14.21
C MET A 35 0.91 4.93 13.79
N GLU A 36 1.01 6.11 14.35
CA GLU A 36 0.10 7.19 13.96
C GLU A 36 0.27 7.55 12.49
N GLN A 37 1.51 7.66 12.04
CA GLN A 37 1.77 7.93 10.63
C GLN A 37 1.24 6.79 9.77
N PHE A 38 1.46 5.56 10.20
CA PHE A 38 0.98 4.39 9.47
C PHE A 38 -0.54 4.43 9.32
N MET A 39 -1.25 4.75 10.40
CA MET A 39 -2.71 4.78 10.37
C MET A 39 -3.22 5.89 9.45
N ASN A 40 -2.54 7.03 9.44
CA ASN A 40 -2.93 8.13 8.56
C ASN A 40 -2.76 7.74 7.09
N VAL A 41 -1.65 7.11 6.76
CA VAL A 41 -1.41 6.66 5.40
C VAL A 41 -2.38 5.56 5.02
N LEU A 42 -2.65 4.65 5.94
CA LEU A 42 -3.59 3.55 5.69
C LEU A 42 -4.98 4.08 5.35
N GLU A 43 -5.43 5.07 6.11
CA GLU A 43 -6.74 5.65 5.86
C GLU A 43 -6.81 6.25 4.45
N LEU A 44 -5.76 6.95 4.06
CA LEU A 44 -5.69 7.53 2.73
C LEU A 44 -5.66 6.44 1.66
N VAL A 45 -4.86 5.41 1.88
CA VAL A 45 -4.74 4.32 0.91
C VAL A 45 -6.08 3.60 0.74
N ARG A 46 -6.78 3.35 1.83
CA ARG A 46 -8.07 2.68 1.76
C ARG A 46 -9.12 3.52 1.04
N ASP A 47 -8.95 4.84 1.09
CA ASP A 47 -9.90 5.74 0.47
C ASP A 47 -9.72 5.79 -1.05
N ILE A 48 -8.47 5.67 -1.53
CA ILE A 48 -8.17 5.84 -2.95
C ILE A 48 -7.92 4.53 -3.68
N THR A 49 -7.82 3.41 -2.96
CA THR A 49 -7.47 2.12 -3.56
C THR A 49 -8.67 1.19 -3.56
N PRO A 50 -9.03 0.60 -4.71
CA PRO A 50 -10.15 -0.36 -4.75
C PRO A 50 -9.87 -1.58 -3.87
N ASP A 51 -10.92 -2.17 -3.34
CA ASP A 51 -10.79 -3.29 -2.41
C ASP A 51 -10.11 -4.49 -3.05
N ASP A 52 -10.31 -4.71 -4.34
CA ASP A 52 -9.73 -5.86 -5.01
C ASP A 52 -8.24 -5.66 -5.30
N VAL A 53 -7.74 -4.44 -5.14
CA VAL A 53 -6.31 -4.15 -5.29
C VAL A 53 -5.62 -4.15 -3.94
N LEU A 54 -6.35 -3.86 -2.88
CA LEU A 54 -5.81 -3.73 -1.53
C LEU A 54 -5.71 -5.10 -0.87
N ALA A 55 -4.54 -5.41 -0.31
CA ALA A 55 -4.31 -6.65 0.39
C ALA A 55 -3.56 -6.36 1.69
N TYR A 56 -3.72 -7.25 2.67
CA TYR A 56 -3.03 -7.11 3.93
C TYR A 56 -2.06 -8.26 4.10
N ALA A 57 -0.84 -7.94 4.52
CA ALA A 57 0.14 -8.97 4.80
C ALA A 57 -0.30 -9.76 6.03
N ASP A 58 -0.19 -11.08 5.93
CA ASP A 58 -0.55 -11.95 7.03
C ASP A 58 0.60 -12.00 8.03
N PRO A 59 0.36 -11.66 9.28
CA PRO A 59 1.45 -11.64 10.27
C PRO A 59 1.92 -13.00 10.74
N LEU A 60 1.29 -14.06 10.32
CA LEU A 60 1.68 -15.40 10.76
C LEU A 60 3.07 -15.83 10.39
#